data_35ca2089daf13b272413d6828e5c90bd
#
_entry.id   35ca2089daf13b272413d6828e5c90bd
#
_cell.length_a   1.000
_cell.length_b   1.000
_cell.length_c   1.000
_cell.angle_alpha   90.00
_cell.angle_beta   90.00
_cell.angle_gamma   90.00
#
_symmetry.space_group_name_H-M   'P 1'
#
loop_
_entity.id
_entity.type
_entity.pdbx_description
1 polymer ?
#
loop_
_entity_poly.entity_id
_entity_poly.type
_entity_poly.pdbx_seq_one_letter_code
_entity_poly.pdbx_strand_id
1 'polypeptide(L)'
;MNKPLLAFLLAATVAVAGCGGSDSSSSNPASAAATPSAPKLLSNIVVPNTTSPAFSFDIGYVEAGRYYLADRNNKSVDVVDTKTKALLAQIPGNFTGAGASTDASGPDGIVGVTGTNTLYVGDVDSVKIVDTSAMQTVKTIPISTSGSRVDEGCYDPDDHLVMFASPGDTPPYVTFISTTTQAVVNKLVFNGSSGLEACVYDPVSKNFLINNDGTAANPDGELDVITASSVTSGAPAVSKAFALGKCGPSGIALGPNSDVLIGCDPSAGDPLITLILDRNAGTQLASVPFGGVDQVAYDPASNRYFLPARHYVTSGTAASSGYTPTMGVIDGATRKLIYTVAVGTGAHSVGIDSSLGEVFVPYQPGSTAFPNGGISVFSTQ
;
A
#
# COMPACT_ATOMS: atom_id res chain seq x y z
N MET A 1 -20.56 -67.59 -4.30
CA MET A 1 -19.78 -68.60 -5.05
C MET A 1 -18.41 -67.98 -5.34
N ASN A 2 -17.45 -68.48 -4.56
CA ASN A 2 -16.11 -68.95 -4.89
C ASN A 2 -15.22 -68.00 -5.71
N LYS A 3 -14.21 -67.32 -5.05
CA LYS A 3 -12.80 -67.70 -4.81
C LYS A 3 -11.98 -68.14 -6.03
N PRO A 4 -10.61 -68.13 -5.95
CA PRO A 4 -9.60 -67.13 -5.54
C PRO A 4 -8.31 -67.11 -6.38
N LEU A 5 -7.28 -66.36 -5.94
CA LEU A 5 -5.81 -66.61 -5.95
C LEU A 5 -5.07 -66.61 -7.29
N LEU A 6 -3.92 -65.96 -7.43
CA LEU A 6 -2.61 -66.44 -7.06
C LEU A 6 -1.51 -65.40 -7.22
N ALA A 7 -0.63 -65.34 -6.23
CA ALA A 7 0.60 -64.58 -6.21
C ALA A 7 1.70 -65.34 -6.96
N PHE A 8 2.69 -64.62 -7.53
CA PHE A 8 4.04 -65.19 -7.79
C PHE A 8 5.11 -64.17 -7.40
N LEU A 9 5.85 -64.53 -6.38
CA LEU A 9 7.16 -63.99 -6.06
C LEU A 9 8.17 -64.60 -7.05
N LEU A 10 9.09 -63.73 -7.56
CA LEU A 10 10.38 -64.23 -8.05
C LEU A 10 11.48 -63.32 -7.52
N ALA A 11 12.28 -63.83 -6.62
CA ALA A 11 13.54 -63.26 -6.20
C ALA A 11 14.64 -63.70 -7.16
N ALA A 12 15.46 -62.76 -7.62
CA ALA A 12 16.72 -63.08 -8.29
C ALA A 12 17.82 -62.21 -7.64
N THR A 13 18.66 -62.88 -6.88
CA THR A 13 19.94 -62.37 -6.36
C THR A 13 20.99 -62.48 -7.44
N VAL A 14 21.66 -61.38 -7.79
CA VAL A 14 22.93 -61.37 -8.49
C VAL A 14 23.94 -60.59 -7.66
N ALA A 15 24.92 -61.28 -7.15
CA ALA A 15 26.13 -60.71 -6.59
C ALA A 15 27.11 -60.41 -7.71
N VAL A 16 27.63 -59.20 -7.79
CA VAL A 16 28.82 -58.87 -8.56
C VAL A 16 29.79 -58.09 -7.69
N ALA A 17 30.99 -58.62 -7.64
CA ALA A 17 32.12 -58.13 -6.87
C ALA A 17 32.67 -56.81 -7.42
N GLY A 18 33.28 -56.04 -6.54
CA GLY A 18 33.74 -54.71 -6.71
C GLY A 18 34.89 -54.45 -7.69
N CYS A 19 35.02 -53.19 -8.00
CA CYS A 19 36.29 -52.53 -8.26
C CYS A 19 36.18 -51.09 -7.77
N GLY A 20 37.16 -50.67 -6.98
CA GLY A 20 37.22 -49.35 -6.40
C GLY A 20 37.38 -48.26 -7.47
N GLY A 21 36.55 -47.26 -7.35
CA GLY A 21 36.69 -45.96 -8.02
C GLY A 21 36.45 -44.88 -6.96
N SER A 22 37.48 -44.11 -6.69
CA SER A 22 37.40 -42.91 -5.83
C SER A 22 36.53 -41.87 -6.50
N ASP A 23 35.24 -41.87 -6.12
CA ASP A 23 34.35 -40.78 -6.47
C ASP A 23 34.65 -39.58 -5.60
N SER A 24 35.38 -38.62 -6.17
CA SER A 24 35.38 -37.24 -5.68
C SER A 24 33.98 -36.65 -5.84
N SER A 25 33.17 -36.75 -4.80
CA SER A 25 31.91 -35.99 -4.70
C SER A 25 32.26 -34.52 -4.74
N SER A 26 32.16 -33.90 -5.91
CA SER A 26 32.06 -32.47 -6.05
C SER A 26 30.73 -32.05 -5.41
N SER A 27 30.77 -31.71 -4.12
CA SER A 27 29.71 -30.91 -3.50
C SER A 27 29.70 -29.56 -4.22
N ASN A 28 28.74 -29.40 -5.13
CA ASN A 28 28.39 -28.08 -5.60
C ASN A 28 28.14 -27.23 -4.34
N PRO A 29 28.88 -26.13 -4.10
CA PRO A 29 28.53 -25.25 -3.01
C PRO A 29 27.11 -24.73 -3.32
N ALA A 30 26.17 -24.99 -2.41
CA ALA A 30 24.88 -24.35 -2.47
C ALA A 30 25.17 -22.87 -2.68
N SER A 31 24.63 -22.28 -3.75
CA SER A 31 24.78 -20.85 -4.02
C SER A 31 24.34 -20.14 -2.75
N ALA A 32 25.27 -19.52 -2.06
CA ALA A 32 24.95 -18.71 -0.88
C ALA A 32 23.90 -17.69 -1.34
N ALA A 33 22.73 -17.70 -0.73
CA ALA A 33 21.72 -16.69 -1.01
C ALA A 33 22.40 -15.34 -0.82
N ALA A 34 22.34 -14.50 -1.86
CA ALA A 34 22.97 -13.18 -1.81
C ALA A 34 22.46 -12.46 -0.56
N THR A 35 23.37 -11.93 0.25
CA THR A 35 22.99 -11.14 1.41
C THR A 35 22.15 -9.98 0.92
N PRO A 36 20.90 -9.80 1.44
CA PRO A 36 20.08 -8.70 1.01
C PRO A 36 20.78 -7.38 1.16
N SER A 37 20.78 -6.53 0.13
CA SER A 37 21.40 -5.19 0.18
C SER A 37 20.37 -4.10 0.51
N ALA A 38 20.84 -2.93 0.94
CA ALA A 38 20.00 -1.76 1.11
C ALA A 38 19.51 -1.25 -0.24
N PRO A 39 18.27 -0.73 -0.34
CA PRO A 39 17.78 -0.06 -1.54
C PRO A 39 18.74 1.04 -2.01
N LYS A 40 18.92 1.15 -3.31
CA LYS A 40 19.75 2.17 -3.95
C LYS A 40 18.87 3.08 -4.80
N LEU A 41 19.12 4.38 -4.76
CA LEU A 41 18.51 5.31 -5.70
C LEU A 41 19.02 4.99 -7.11
N LEU A 42 18.08 4.66 -8.01
CA LEU A 42 18.34 4.30 -9.41
C LEU A 42 18.16 5.49 -10.34
N SER A 43 17.10 6.29 -10.12
CA SER A 43 16.79 7.46 -10.92
C SER A 43 15.80 8.39 -10.23
N ASN A 44 15.71 9.61 -10.75
CA ASN A 44 14.66 10.56 -10.42
C ASN A 44 13.87 10.87 -11.71
N ILE A 45 12.56 10.76 -11.65
CA ILE A 45 11.65 11.08 -12.75
C ILE A 45 11.16 12.50 -12.54
N VAL A 46 11.35 13.34 -13.54
CA VAL A 46 10.89 14.73 -13.51
C VAL A 46 9.40 14.79 -13.78
N VAL A 47 8.68 15.46 -12.87
CA VAL A 47 7.28 15.82 -13.05
C VAL A 47 7.21 17.33 -13.31
N PRO A 48 6.39 17.81 -14.26
CA PRO A 48 6.22 19.25 -14.51
C PRO A 48 5.64 20.00 -13.30
N ASN A 49 5.93 21.29 -13.18
CA ASN A 49 5.33 22.21 -12.21
C ASN A 49 5.54 21.83 -10.74
N THR A 50 6.67 21.20 -10.38
CA THR A 50 6.95 20.74 -9.02
C THR A 50 7.70 21.75 -8.17
N THR A 51 8.14 22.88 -8.71
CA THR A 51 9.04 23.83 -8.03
C THR A 51 8.32 24.99 -7.36
N SER A 52 7.13 25.37 -7.81
CA SER A 52 6.37 26.47 -7.20
C SER A 52 4.89 26.43 -7.64
N PRO A 53 3.94 26.35 -6.72
CA PRO A 53 4.12 26.06 -5.29
C PRO A 53 4.79 24.71 -5.07
N ALA A 54 5.13 24.37 -3.81
CA ALA A 54 5.70 23.05 -3.49
C ALA A 54 4.83 21.93 -4.11
N PHE A 55 5.49 20.92 -4.68
CA PHE A 55 4.77 19.81 -5.33
C PHE A 55 3.77 19.16 -4.37
N SER A 56 2.51 19.22 -4.70
CA SER A 56 1.41 18.60 -3.96
C SER A 56 0.93 17.38 -4.73
N PHE A 57 1.05 16.23 -4.14
CA PHE A 57 0.63 14.93 -4.65
C PHE A 57 0.02 14.13 -3.53
N ASP A 58 -0.53 12.97 -3.86
CA ASP A 58 -1.01 12.02 -2.89
C ASP A 58 -0.63 10.58 -3.28
N ILE A 59 -1.60 9.68 -3.36
CA ILE A 59 -1.35 8.25 -3.49
C ILE A 59 -0.74 7.89 -4.83
N GLY A 60 0.30 7.03 -4.78
CA GLY A 60 0.87 6.35 -5.94
C GLY A 60 0.42 4.89 -6.02
N TYR A 61 0.24 4.40 -7.24
CA TYR A 61 -0.22 3.05 -7.52
C TYR A 61 0.56 2.43 -8.69
N VAL A 62 0.90 1.14 -8.61
CA VAL A 62 1.58 0.42 -9.70
C VAL A 62 0.72 -0.72 -10.20
N GLU A 63 0.51 -0.77 -11.51
CA GLU A 63 -0.10 -1.91 -12.19
C GLU A 63 0.36 -2.01 -13.65
N ALA A 64 0.54 -3.24 -14.14
CA ALA A 64 0.81 -3.55 -15.54
C ALA A 64 1.97 -2.74 -16.16
N GLY A 65 3.07 -2.54 -15.42
CA GLY A 65 4.25 -1.80 -15.89
C GLY A 65 4.05 -0.28 -15.96
N ARG A 66 3.08 0.23 -15.23
CA ARG A 66 2.78 1.66 -15.07
C ARG A 66 2.77 2.03 -13.60
N TYR A 67 3.37 3.18 -13.29
CA TYR A 67 3.17 3.87 -12.03
C TYR A 67 2.24 5.05 -12.27
N TYR A 68 1.24 5.19 -11.45
CA TYR A 68 0.24 6.25 -11.46
C TYR A 68 0.42 7.11 -10.21
N LEU A 69 0.29 8.43 -10.31
CA LEU A 69 0.38 9.35 -9.19
C LEU A 69 -0.77 10.34 -9.21
N ALA A 70 -1.43 10.52 -8.10
CA ALA A 70 -2.38 11.58 -7.86
C ALA A 70 -1.64 12.93 -7.76
N ASP A 71 -1.64 13.71 -8.83
CA ASP A 71 -0.92 14.98 -8.93
C ASP A 71 -1.89 16.16 -8.77
N ARG A 72 -1.91 16.73 -7.58
CA ARG A 72 -2.75 17.88 -7.23
C ARG A 72 -2.29 19.16 -7.93
N ASN A 73 -0.97 19.33 -8.16
CA ASN A 73 -0.45 20.53 -8.84
C ASN A 73 -0.90 20.63 -10.28
N ASN A 74 -0.86 19.51 -11.01
CA ASN A 74 -1.22 19.46 -12.41
C ASN A 74 -2.70 19.06 -12.63
N LYS A 75 -3.45 18.79 -11.55
CA LYS A 75 -4.86 18.37 -11.61
C LYS A 75 -5.04 17.14 -12.48
N SER A 76 -4.20 16.16 -12.31
CA SER A 76 -4.07 15.00 -13.19
C SER A 76 -3.74 13.72 -12.44
N VAL A 77 -3.90 12.61 -13.13
CA VAL A 77 -3.21 11.37 -12.79
C VAL A 77 -2.00 11.27 -13.70
N ASP A 78 -0.82 11.33 -13.12
CA ASP A 78 0.42 11.13 -13.86
C ASP A 78 0.62 9.65 -14.19
N VAL A 79 1.09 9.36 -15.38
CA VAL A 79 1.36 7.99 -15.86
C VAL A 79 2.81 7.87 -16.23
N VAL A 80 3.53 7.03 -15.52
CA VAL A 80 4.95 6.73 -15.77
C VAL A 80 5.10 5.30 -16.24
N ASP A 81 5.88 5.08 -17.27
CA ASP A 81 6.33 3.75 -17.67
C ASP A 81 7.42 3.26 -16.69
N THR A 82 7.15 2.17 -15.96
CA THR A 82 8.05 1.70 -14.92
C THR A 82 9.38 1.21 -15.45
N LYS A 83 9.44 0.70 -16.69
CA LYS A 83 10.65 0.19 -17.33
C LYS A 83 11.56 1.31 -17.84
N THR A 84 10.99 2.27 -18.56
CA THR A 84 11.75 3.36 -19.20
C THR A 84 11.93 4.57 -18.30
N LYS A 85 11.16 4.69 -17.21
CA LYS A 85 11.09 5.83 -16.30
C LYS A 85 10.58 7.11 -16.98
N ALA A 86 9.90 6.97 -18.09
CA ALA A 86 9.33 8.09 -18.84
C ALA A 86 7.95 8.47 -18.30
N LEU A 87 7.73 9.75 -18.05
CA LEU A 87 6.39 10.31 -17.88
C LEU A 87 5.68 10.24 -19.22
N LEU A 88 4.64 9.41 -19.34
CA LEU A 88 3.92 9.15 -20.59
C LEU A 88 2.75 10.11 -20.80
N ALA A 89 2.05 10.43 -19.72
CA ALA A 89 0.86 11.26 -19.75
C ALA A 89 0.60 11.91 -18.40
N GLN A 90 -0.14 13.00 -18.44
CA GLN A 90 -0.84 13.60 -17.31
C GLN A 90 -2.33 13.58 -17.68
N ILE A 91 -3.06 12.60 -17.16
CA ILE A 91 -4.48 12.37 -17.52
C ILE A 91 -5.33 13.42 -16.81
N PRO A 92 -6.00 14.33 -17.55
CA PRO A 92 -6.87 15.33 -16.96
C PRO A 92 -8.22 14.69 -16.53
N GLY A 93 -8.88 15.29 -15.55
CA GLY A 93 -10.17 14.77 -15.09
C GLY A 93 -11.08 15.83 -14.49
N ASN A 94 -10.82 17.11 -14.74
CA ASN A 94 -11.41 18.21 -13.98
C ASN A 94 -11.23 18.00 -12.48
N PHE A 95 -10.06 17.51 -12.09
CA PHE A 95 -9.70 17.37 -10.69
C PHE A 95 -9.61 18.75 -10.02
N THR A 96 -9.92 18.78 -8.73
CA THR A 96 -9.94 20.01 -7.94
C THR A 96 -8.58 20.69 -7.92
N GLY A 97 -7.50 19.93 -7.77
CA GLY A 97 -6.14 20.43 -7.61
C GLY A 97 -5.80 20.72 -6.16
N ALA A 98 -4.65 21.36 -5.94
CA ALA A 98 -4.25 21.82 -4.62
C ALA A 98 -5.21 22.91 -4.11
N GLY A 99 -5.90 22.64 -3.03
CA GLY A 99 -6.87 23.54 -2.37
C GLY A 99 -6.28 24.28 -1.19
N ALA A 100 -7.15 24.89 -0.37
CA ALA A 100 -6.74 25.64 0.83
C ALA A 100 -6.32 24.72 2.00
N SER A 101 -6.72 23.46 1.98
CA SER A 101 -6.35 22.43 2.94
C SER A 101 -6.20 21.09 2.22
N THR A 102 -5.67 20.08 2.92
CA THR A 102 -5.62 18.71 2.40
C THR A 102 -7.01 18.23 2.05
N ASP A 103 -8.01 18.41 2.92
CA ASP A 103 -9.38 17.98 2.67
C ASP A 103 -10.07 18.67 1.49
N ALA A 104 -9.60 19.85 1.10
CA ALA A 104 -10.12 20.60 -0.06
C ALA A 104 -9.28 20.40 -1.32
N SER A 105 -8.42 19.39 -1.35
CA SER A 105 -7.51 19.07 -2.45
C SER A 105 -7.90 17.76 -3.14
N GLY A 106 -7.46 17.56 -4.38
CA GLY A 106 -7.62 16.34 -5.17
C GLY A 106 -6.90 16.46 -6.52
N PRO A 107 -6.53 15.35 -7.17
CA PRO A 107 -6.84 13.96 -6.85
C PRO A 107 -6.09 13.43 -5.61
N ASP A 108 -6.63 12.36 -5.02
CA ASP A 108 -6.14 11.74 -3.79
C ASP A 108 -5.85 10.24 -3.98
N GLY A 109 -6.68 9.35 -3.46
CA GLY A 109 -6.51 7.90 -3.57
C GLY A 109 -6.62 7.38 -5.00
N ILE A 110 -5.80 6.41 -5.36
CA ILE A 110 -5.86 5.70 -6.64
C ILE A 110 -6.05 4.21 -6.39
N VAL A 111 -7.10 3.63 -6.98
CA VAL A 111 -7.41 2.21 -6.89
C VAL A 111 -7.52 1.63 -8.30
N GLY A 112 -6.64 0.69 -8.64
CA GLY A 112 -6.73 -0.06 -9.89
C GLY A 112 -7.72 -1.23 -9.79
N VAL A 113 -8.48 -1.45 -10.84
CA VAL A 113 -9.29 -2.67 -11.01
C VAL A 113 -8.43 -3.70 -11.72
N THR A 114 -7.82 -4.58 -10.96
CA THR A 114 -6.80 -5.54 -11.44
C THR A 114 -7.24 -6.30 -12.69
N GLY A 115 -6.34 -6.36 -13.66
CA GLY A 115 -6.58 -7.03 -14.94
C GLY A 115 -7.45 -6.25 -15.93
N THR A 116 -7.74 -4.98 -15.63
CA THR A 116 -8.43 -4.05 -16.54
C THR A 116 -7.58 -2.82 -16.83
N ASN A 117 -8.10 -1.90 -17.64
CA ASN A 117 -7.47 -0.58 -17.86
C ASN A 117 -8.22 0.51 -17.06
N THR A 118 -8.73 0.19 -15.88
CA THR A 118 -9.61 1.10 -15.15
C THR A 118 -9.01 1.46 -13.79
N LEU A 119 -8.90 2.76 -13.52
CA LEU A 119 -8.62 3.29 -12.19
C LEU A 119 -9.85 4.01 -11.64
N TYR A 120 -10.05 3.90 -10.34
CA TYR A 120 -10.93 4.75 -9.56
C TYR A 120 -10.04 5.72 -8.79
N VAL A 121 -10.33 7.00 -8.88
CA VAL A 121 -9.49 8.07 -8.33
C VAL A 121 -10.36 8.99 -7.47
N GLY A 122 -10.01 9.10 -6.20
CA GLY A 122 -10.65 10.03 -5.29
C GLY A 122 -10.38 11.49 -5.67
N ASP A 123 -11.35 12.35 -5.47
CA ASP A 123 -11.26 13.80 -5.64
C ASP A 123 -12.24 14.46 -4.66
N VAL A 124 -12.23 15.77 -4.55
CA VAL A 124 -13.21 16.46 -3.72
C VAL A 124 -14.63 16.09 -4.18
N ASP A 125 -15.46 15.66 -3.23
CA ASP A 125 -16.88 15.29 -3.41
C ASP A 125 -17.18 14.17 -4.41
N SER A 126 -16.15 13.52 -4.98
CA SER A 126 -16.36 12.58 -6.08
C SER A 126 -15.27 11.50 -6.19
N VAL A 127 -15.63 10.39 -6.84
CA VAL A 127 -14.68 9.43 -7.39
C VAL A 127 -14.73 9.52 -8.90
N LYS A 128 -13.57 9.60 -9.54
CA LYS A 128 -13.45 9.63 -11.00
C LYS A 128 -12.99 8.29 -11.54
N ILE A 129 -13.56 7.87 -12.66
CA ILE A 129 -13.14 6.67 -13.38
C ILE A 129 -12.24 7.08 -14.52
N VAL A 130 -11.03 6.53 -14.54
CA VAL A 130 -10.01 6.78 -15.55
C VAL A 130 -9.80 5.52 -16.39
N ASP A 131 -9.87 5.67 -17.70
CA ASP A 131 -9.45 4.64 -18.67
C ASP A 131 -7.98 4.88 -19.03
N THR A 132 -7.11 3.98 -18.57
CA THR A 132 -5.66 4.08 -18.78
C THR A 132 -5.22 3.69 -20.18
N SER A 133 -6.06 2.99 -20.96
CA SER A 133 -5.79 2.68 -22.37
C SER A 133 -6.10 3.88 -23.27
N ALA A 134 -7.16 4.60 -22.96
CA ALA A 134 -7.55 5.81 -23.65
C ALA A 134 -6.86 7.07 -23.10
N MET A 135 -6.18 6.95 -21.95
CA MET A 135 -5.55 8.08 -21.23
C MET A 135 -6.54 9.21 -20.94
N GLN A 136 -7.72 8.89 -20.45
CA GLN A 136 -8.77 9.88 -20.17
C GLN A 136 -9.66 9.51 -18.99
N THR A 137 -10.21 10.52 -18.33
CA THR A 137 -11.29 10.37 -17.37
C THR A 137 -12.61 10.17 -18.12
N VAL A 138 -13.31 9.07 -17.82
CA VAL A 138 -14.51 8.66 -18.56
C VAL A 138 -15.80 8.86 -17.77
N LYS A 139 -15.70 8.98 -16.43
CA LYS A 139 -16.89 9.16 -15.58
C LYS A 139 -16.53 9.86 -14.28
N THR A 140 -17.48 10.60 -13.73
CA THR A 140 -17.46 11.13 -12.35
C THR A 140 -18.64 10.54 -11.60
N ILE A 141 -18.37 9.97 -10.42
CA ILE A 141 -19.35 9.44 -9.48
C ILE A 141 -19.43 10.41 -8.32
N PRO A 142 -20.54 11.15 -8.12
CA PRO A 142 -20.70 12.03 -6.98
C PRO A 142 -20.81 11.22 -5.68
N ILE A 143 -20.12 11.65 -4.62
CA ILE A 143 -20.08 11.00 -3.32
C ILE A 143 -20.71 11.89 -2.25
N SER A 144 -20.35 13.16 -2.22
CA SER A 144 -20.85 14.15 -1.27
C SER A 144 -21.02 15.54 -1.91
N THR A 145 -21.28 16.52 -1.08
CA THR A 145 -21.32 17.96 -1.42
C THR A 145 -20.73 18.79 -0.27
N SER A 146 -19.90 18.16 0.56
CA SER A 146 -19.31 18.79 1.74
C SER A 146 -18.12 19.68 1.40
N GLY A 147 -17.53 19.52 0.21
CA GLY A 147 -16.29 20.16 -0.19
C GLY A 147 -15.07 19.45 0.38
N SER A 148 -15.23 18.17 0.80
CA SER A 148 -14.16 17.35 1.37
C SER A 148 -13.72 16.26 0.42
N ARG A 149 -12.45 15.87 0.54
CA ARG A 149 -11.83 14.82 -0.29
C ARG A 149 -12.49 13.45 -0.09
N VAL A 150 -12.57 12.70 -1.16
CA VAL A 150 -12.68 11.25 -1.12
C VAL A 150 -11.25 10.74 -1.28
N ASP A 151 -10.75 10.12 -0.24
CA ASP A 151 -9.32 9.88 -0.06
C ASP A 151 -8.91 8.48 -0.50
N GLU A 152 -8.41 7.68 0.42
CA GLU A 152 -7.85 6.37 0.12
C GLU A 152 -8.92 5.31 -0.15
N GLY A 153 -8.52 4.33 -0.94
CA GLY A 153 -9.44 3.25 -1.29
C GLY A 153 -8.73 1.92 -1.51
N CYS A 154 -9.55 0.87 -1.59
CA CYS A 154 -9.11 -0.49 -1.84
C CYS A 154 -10.13 -1.27 -2.68
N TYR A 155 -9.69 -2.35 -3.32
CA TYR A 155 -10.49 -3.13 -4.26
C TYR A 155 -10.70 -4.56 -3.80
N ASP A 156 -11.95 -4.99 -3.81
CA ASP A 156 -12.40 -6.38 -3.66
C ASP A 156 -12.67 -6.96 -5.05
N PRO A 157 -11.80 -7.85 -5.55
CA PRO A 157 -11.97 -8.49 -6.86
C PRO A 157 -13.04 -9.57 -6.88
N ASP A 158 -13.43 -10.12 -5.72
CA ASP A 158 -14.39 -11.21 -5.63
C ASP A 158 -15.83 -10.72 -5.85
N ASP A 159 -16.18 -9.61 -5.19
CA ASP A 159 -17.51 -8.99 -5.26
C ASP A 159 -17.55 -7.76 -6.18
N HIS A 160 -16.44 -7.44 -6.86
CA HIS A 160 -16.31 -6.30 -7.76
C HIS A 160 -16.66 -4.97 -7.09
N LEU A 161 -16.09 -4.73 -5.91
CA LEU A 161 -16.32 -3.53 -5.11
C LEU A 161 -15.04 -2.73 -4.91
N VAL A 162 -15.08 -1.42 -5.10
CA VAL A 162 -14.09 -0.51 -4.54
C VAL A 162 -14.68 0.18 -3.32
N MET A 163 -13.90 0.28 -2.25
CA MET A 163 -14.21 1.06 -1.07
C MET A 163 -13.35 2.33 -1.08
N PHE A 164 -13.95 3.47 -0.76
CA PHE A 164 -13.24 4.73 -0.58
C PHE A 164 -13.62 5.37 0.76
N ALA A 165 -12.62 5.92 1.46
CA ALA A 165 -12.81 6.71 2.66
C ALA A 165 -13.13 8.17 2.33
N SER A 166 -13.97 8.80 3.15
CA SER A 166 -14.22 10.24 3.20
C SER A 166 -13.89 10.74 4.61
N PRO A 167 -12.59 10.98 4.91
CA PRO A 167 -12.12 11.27 6.26
C PRO A 167 -12.51 12.65 6.76
N GLY A 168 -12.55 13.66 5.87
CA GLY A 168 -12.85 15.05 6.19
C GLY A 168 -14.33 15.35 6.41
N ASP A 169 -15.22 14.40 6.16
CA ASP A 169 -16.64 14.54 6.46
C ASP A 169 -16.92 14.34 7.97
N THR A 170 -18.01 14.90 8.45
CA THR A 170 -18.42 14.80 9.87
C THR A 170 -19.85 14.27 9.96
N PRO A 171 -20.07 13.03 10.43
CA PRO A 171 -19.04 12.00 10.74
C PRO A 171 -18.37 11.45 9.48
N PRO A 172 -17.12 10.92 9.58
CA PRO A 172 -16.46 10.28 8.46
C PRO A 172 -17.17 8.97 8.06
N TYR A 173 -16.95 8.53 6.82
CA TYR A 173 -17.59 7.34 6.29
C TYR A 173 -16.78 6.69 5.17
N VAL A 174 -17.12 5.45 4.85
CA VAL A 174 -16.69 4.81 3.62
C VAL A 174 -17.84 4.63 2.65
N THR A 175 -17.52 4.72 1.35
CA THR A 175 -18.45 4.48 0.24
C THR A 175 -18.02 3.25 -0.54
N PHE A 176 -18.95 2.34 -0.80
CA PHE A 176 -18.74 1.17 -1.64
C PHE A 176 -19.31 1.41 -3.03
N ILE A 177 -18.51 1.20 -4.05
CA ILE A 177 -18.85 1.41 -5.46
C ILE A 177 -18.72 0.08 -6.20
N SER A 178 -19.76 -0.35 -6.88
CA SER A 178 -19.67 -1.51 -7.76
C SER A 178 -18.87 -1.16 -9.02
N THR A 179 -17.83 -1.94 -9.32
CA THR A 179 -17.05 -1.76 -10.56
C THR A 179 -17.82 -2.24 -11.80
N THR A 180 -18.83 -3.12 -11.62
CA THR A 180 -19.70 -3.61 -12.68
C THR A 180 -20.70 -2.55 -13.14
N THR A 181 -21.39 -1.89 -12.19
CA THR A 181 -22.39 -0.86 -12.50
C THR A 181 -21.82 0.56 -12.51
N GLN A 182 -20.61 0.72 -11.97
CA GLN A 182 -19.94 2.01 -11.77
C GLN A 182 -20.84 3.00 -11.00
N ALA A 183 -21.43 2.52 -9.92
CA ALA A 183 -22.34 3.29 -9.08
C ALA A 183 -22.12 2.95 -7.60
N VAL A 184 -22.43 3.91 -6.73
CA VAL A 184 -22.47 3.70 -5.29
C VAL A 184 -23.53 2.65 -4.97
N VAL A 185 -23.15 1.64 -4.19
CA VAL A 185 -24.06 0.56 -3.76
C VAL A 185 -24.34 0.63 -2.26
N ASN A 186 -23.36 1.07 -1.46
CA ASN A 186 -23.50 1.17 -0.01
C ASN A 186 -22.62 2.29 0.56
N LYS A 187 -22.94 2.69 1.80
CA LYS A 187 -22.19 3.63 2.61
C LYS A 187 -22.19 3.15 4.06
N LEU A 188 -21.05 3.23 4.74
CA LEU A 188 -20.93 2.95 6.17
C LEU A 188 -20.39 4.18 6.88
N VAL A 189 -21.17 4.71 7.83
CA VAL A 189 -20.82 5.90 8.63
C VAL A 189 -20.14 5.47 9.93
N PHE A 190 -19.01 6.11 10.27
CA PHE A 190 -18.23 5.86 11.47
C PHE A 190 -18.55 6.94 12.52
N ASN A 191 -19.66 6.75 13.22
CA ASN A 191 -20.05 7.69 14.28
C ASN A 191 -19.04 7.67 15.44
N GLY A 192 -18.49 8.86 15.75
CA GLY A 192 -17.51 9.02 16.82
C GLY A 192 -16.06 8.70 16.44
N SER A 193 -15.79 8.41 15.16
CA SER A 193 -14.43 8.38 14.62
C SER A 193 -13.90 9.80 14.43
N SER A 194 -12.60 9.99 14.65
CA SER A 194 -11.88 11.24 14.39
C SER A 194 -11.40 11.39 12.94
N GLY A 195 -11.30 10.28 12.19
CA GLY A 195 -10.88 10.23 10.79
C GLY A 195 -10.75 8.79 10.32
N LEU A 196 -10.57 8.61 9.03
CA LEU A 196 -10.34 7.33 8.37
C LEU A 196 -9.14 7.47 7.44
N GLU A 197 -8.33 6.43 7.37
CA GLU A 197 -7.11 6.39 6.58
C GLU A 197 -7.12 5.18 5.63
N ALA A 198 -5.95 4.68 5.25
CA ALA A 198 -5.77 3.63 4.28
C ALA A 198 -6.54 2.34 4.58
N CYS A 199 -6.96 1.68 3.50
CA CYS A 199 -7.60 0.37 3.57
C CYS A 199 -6.94 -0.66 2.66
N VAL A 200 -7.18 -1.93 2.97
CA VAL A 200 -6.89 -3.07 2.09
C VAL A 200 -8.04 -4.06 2.12
N TYR A 201 -8.20 -4.82 1.03
CA TYR A 201 -9.06 -6.00 1.00
C TYR A 201 -8.20 -7.25 1.20
N ASP A 202 -8.58 -8.09 2.17
CA ASP A 202 -7.94 -9.40 2.38
C ASP A 202 -8.73 -10.49 1.64
N PRO A 203 -8.21 -11.05 0.54
CA PRO A 203 -8.91 -12.05 -0.25
C PRO A 203 -9.02 -13.41 0.46
N VAL A 204 -8.28 -13.64 1.54
CA VAL A 204 -8.33 -14.89 2.31
C VAL A 204 -9.50 -14.87 3.28
N SER A 205 -9.62 -13.80 4.07
CA SER A 205 -10.70 -13.65 5.05
C SER A 205 -11.96 -13.03 4.46
N LYS A 206 -11.90 -12.50 3.23
CA LYS A 206 -12.98 -11.77 2.56
C LYS A 206 -13.45 -10.56 3.36
N ASN A 207 -12.48 -9.79 3.85
CA ASN A 207 -12.72 -8.60 4.66
C ASN A 207 -12.01 -7.39 4.08
N PHE A 208 -12.65 -6.24 4.19
CA PHE A 208 -11.96 -4.96 4.15
C PHE A 208 -11.38 -4.66 5.53
N LEU A 209 -10.15 -4.19 5.55
CA LEU A 209 -9.47 -3.69 6.74
C LEU A 209 -9.22 -2.21 6.51
N ILE A 210 -9.59 -1.35 7.45
CA ILE A 210 -9.41 0.09 7.34
C ILE A 210 -8.86 0.67 8.63
N ASN A 211 -7.89 1.56 8.51
CA ASN A 211 -7.36 2.33 9.62
C ASN A 211 -8.36 3.43 10.02
N ASN A 212 -8.57 3.57 11.32
CA ASN A 212 -9.43 4.58 11.93
C ASN A 212 -8.58 5.36 12.94
N ASP A 213 -8.53 6.68 12.80
CA ASP A 213 -7.66 7.58 13.58
C ASP A 213 -7.98 7.57 15.07
N GLY A 214 -9.19 7.16 15.42
CA GLY A 214 -9.55 6.97 16.81
C GLY A 214 -11.03 7.10 17.07
N THR A 215 -11.42 6.44 18.14
CA THR A 215 -12.77 6.45 18.71
C THR A 215 -12.70 6.73 20.21
N ALA A 216 -13.84 6.91 20.87
CA ALA A 216 -13.84 7.05 22.33
C ALA A 216 -13.28 5.84 23.07
N ALA A 217 -13.34 4.64 22.45
CA ALA A 217 -12.79 3.42 23.02
C ALA A 217 -11.28 3.28 22.75
N ASN A 218 -10.81 3.75 21.61
CA ASN A 218 -9.43 3.64 21.13
C ASN A 218 -8.96 5.00 20.59
N PRO A 219 -8.67 5.98 21.47
CA PRO A 219 -8.47 7.37 21.04
C PRO A 219 -7.20 7.61 20.20
N ASP A 220 -6.26 6.70 20.22
CA ASP A 220 -5.00 6.77 19.46
C ASP A 220 -5.00 5.86 18.22
N GLY A 221 -6.16 5.32 17.84
CA GLY A 221 -6.40 4.58 16.62
C GLY A 221 -6.80 3.12 16.79
N GLU A 222 -7.51 2.62 15.79
CA GLU A 222 -7.92 1.23 15.69
C GLU A 222 -7.89 0.74 14.24
N LEU A 223 -7.77 -0.59 14.06
CA LEU A 223 -7.95 -1.26 12.78
C LEU A 223 -9.35 -1.87 12.75
N ASP A 224 -10.19 -1.34 11.88
CA ASP A 224 -11.55 -1.80 11.70
C ASP A 224 -11.67 -2.87 10.62
N VAL A 225 -12.51 -3.88 10.88
CA VAL A 225 -12.77 -5.00 9.97
C VAL A 225 -14.22 -4.95 9.50
N ILE A 226 -14.42 -4.89 8.18
CA ILE A 226 -15.73 -4.91 7.53
C ILE A 226 -15.81 -6.15 6.66
N THR A 227 -16.79 -7.04 6.88
CA THR A 227 -16.93 -8.23 6.03
C THR A 227 -17.53 -7.86 4.67
N ALA A 228 -16.99 -8.37 3.57
CA ALA A 228 -17.56 -8.14 2.24
C ALA A 228 -19.02 -8.61 2.16
N SER A 229 -19.36 -9.70 2.86
CA SER A 229 -20.73 -10.21 2.94
C SER A 229 -21.73 -9.23 3.58
N SER A 230 -21.30 -8.38 4.53
CA SER A 230 -22.17 -7.35 5.08
C SER A 230 -22.45 -6.25 4.07
N VAL A 231 -21.48 -5.93 3.22
CA VAL A 231 -21.63 -4.95 2.13
C VAL A 231 -22.57 -5.48 1.06
N THR A 232 -22.35 -6.71 0.58
CA THR A 232 -23.19 -7.32 -0.48
C THR A 232 -24.61 -7.62 -0.02
N SER A 233 -24.84 -7.84 1.29
CA SER A 233 -26.18 -7.96 1.86
C SER A 233 -26.92 -6.63 2.04
N GLY A 234 -26.26 -5.50 1.78
CA GLY A 234 -26.84 -4.16 1.92
C GLY A 234 -26.83 -3.61 3.36
N ALA A 235 -26.09 -4.24 4.27
CA ALA A 235 -25.99 -3.85 5.68
C ALA A 235 -24.53 -3.79 6.15
N PRO A 236 -23.68 -2.92 5.55
CA PRO A 236 -22.27 -2.84 5.93
C PRO A 236 -22.12 -2.43 7.39
N ALA A 237 -21.21 -3.12 8.08
CA ALA A 237 -20.95 -2.87 9.50
C ALA A 237 -19.51 -3.23 9.84
N VAL A 238 -18.92 -2.53 10.81
CA VAL A 238 -17.68 -2.95 11.48
C VAL A 238 -17.98 -4.19 12.28
N SER A 239 -17.32 -5.29 11.96
CA SER A 239 -17.48 -6.59 12.60
C SER A 239 -16.51 -6.79 13.76
N LYS A 240 -15.35 -6.17 13.70
CA LYS A 240 -14.29 -6.13 14.72
C LYS A 240 -13.55 -4.81 14.66
N ALA A 241 -13.04 -4.36 15.79
CA ALA A 241 -12.12 -3.24 15.93
C ALA A 241 -10.93 -3.70 16.80
N PHE A 242 -9.71 -3.46 16.33
CA PHE A 242 -8.48 -3.82 17.02
C PHE A 242 -7.74 -2.57 17.46
N ALA A 243 -7.62 -2.34 18.76
CA ALA A 243 -6.89 -1.19 19.29
C ALA A 243 -5.41 -1.20 18.87
N LEU A 244 -4.90 -0.07 18.41
CA LEU A 244 -3.52 0.09 17.94
C LEU A 244 -2.62 0.82 18.96
N GLY A 245 -3.18 1.27 20.08
CA GLY A 245 -2.43 2.08 21.05
C GLY A 245 -1.94 3.38 20.39
N LYS A 246 -0.80 3.88 20.84
CA LYS A 246 -0.23 5.16 20.37
C LYS A 246 0.37 5.07 18.97
N CYS A 247 -0.44 4.69 17.99
CA CYS A 247 -0.02 4.54 16.60
C CYS A 247 -0.29 5.80 15.77
N GLY A 248 -1.50 6.37 15.81
CA GLY A 248 -1.93 7.30 14.78
C GLY A 248 -1.86 6.58 13.43
N PRO A 249 -2.76 5.61 13.16
CA PRO A 249 -2.63 4.75 11.99
C PRO A 249 -2.87 5.52 10.69
N SER A 250 -2.03 5.30 9.69
CA SER A 250 -2.17 5.88 8.35
C SER A 250 -2.15 4.78 7.29
N GLY A 251 -0.98 4.36 6.80
CA GLY A 251 -0.86 3.34 5.76
C GLY A 251 -1.12 1.93 6.25
N ILE A 252 -1.50 1.05 5.33
CA ILE A 252 -1.75 -0.37 5.60
C ILE A 252 -1.26 -1.24 4.45
N ALA A 253 -0.65 -2.39 4.75
CA ALA A 253 -0.28 -3.37 3.74
C ALA A 253 -0.44 -4.80 4.27
N LEU A 254 -1.03 -5.67 3.45
CA LEU A 254 -1.02 -7.11 3.70
C LEU A 254 0.39 -7.64 3.48
N GLY A 255 0.84 -8.51 4.38
CA GLY A 255 2.13 -9.16 4.31
C GLY A 255 2.04 -10.68 4.22
N PRO A 256 3.17 -11.37 4.44
CA PRO A 256 3.19 -12.83 4.40
C PRO A 256 2.33 -13.44 5.50
N ASN A 257 1.81 -14.63 5.26
CA ASN A 257 0.93 -15.36 6.18
C ASN A 257 -0.33 -14.57 6.54
N SER A 258 -0.52 -14.27 7.82
CA SER A 258 -1.63 -13.44 8.32
C SER A 258 -1.19 -12.03 8.74
N ASP A 259 0.01 -11.60 8.35
CA ASP A 259 0.53 -10.29 8.72
C ASP A 259 -0.27 -9.17 8.03
N VAL A 260 -0.61 -8.15 8.80
CA VAL A 260 -0.97 -6.81 8.31
C VAL A 260 -0.06 -5.80 8.99
N LEU A 261 0.60 -4.98 8.17
CA LEU A 261 1.45 -3.88 8.66
C LEU A 261 0.65 -2.60 8.66
N ILE A 262 0.72 -1.88 9.78
CA ILE A 262 0.11 -0.56 9.98
C ILE A 262 1.24 0.46 10.08
N GLY A 263 1.32 1.37 9.12
CA GLY A 263 2.16 2.56 9.20
C GLY A 263 1.58 3.52 10.24
N CYS A 264 2.44 4.04 11.12
CA CYS A 264 1.99 4.93 12.18
C CYS A 264 2.61 6.33 12.01
N ASP A 265 1.79 7.35 12.19
CA ASP A 265 2.20 8.76 12.30
C ASP A 265 1.70 9.34 13.64
N PRO A 266 2.32 8.93 14.76
CA PRO A 266 1.83 9.22 16.10
C PRO A 266 1.92 10.70 16.46
N SER A 267 1.17 11.12 17.46
CA SER A 267 1.20 12.46 18.00
C SER A 267 2.57 12.85 18.56
N ALA A 268 2.91 14.13 18.48
CA ALA A 268 4.18 14.64 18.99
C ALA A 268 4.39 14.27 20.46
N GLY A 269 5.54 13.69 20.76
CA GLY A 269 5.92 13.17 22.10
C GLY A 269 5.75 11.66 22.23
N ASP A 270 5.05 10.99 21.32
CA ASP A 270 4.89 9.54 21.33
C ASP A 270 6.05 8.84 20.56
N PRO A 271 6.33 7.55 20.84
CA PRO A 271 7.36 6.82 20.12
C PRO A 271 7.02 6.66 18.63
N LEU A 272 8.02 6.85 17.76
CA LEU A 272 7.89 6.47 16.36
C LEU A 272 7.89 4.94 16.24
N ILE A 273 6.75 4.38 15.87
CA ILE A 273 6.54 2.94 15.72
C ILE A 273 5.84 2.63 14.41
N THR A 274 5.94 1.38 14.00
CA THR A 274 5.11 0.71 12.98
C THR A 274 4.67 -0.60 13.58
N LEU A 275 3.41 -0.98 13.40
CA LEU A 275 2.86 -2.19 13.97
C LEU A 275 2.69 -3.28 12.91
N ILE A 276 2.90 -4.53 13.30
CA ILE A 276 2.51 -5.70 12.51
C ILE A 276 1.60 -6.54 13.38
N LEU A 277 0.39 -6.79 12.91
CA LEU A 277 -0.63 -7.57 13.57
C LEU A 277 -0.96 -8.85 12.80
N ASP A 278 -1.48 -9.84 13.51
CA ASP A 278 -2.28 -10.89 12.88
C ASP A 278 -3.64 -10.31 12.48
N ARG A 279 -3.94 -10.23 11.18
CA ARG A 279 -5.14 -9.57 10.65
C ARG A 279 -6.46 -10.27 11.00
N ASN A 280 -6.41 -11.52 11.46
CA ASN A 280 -7.62 -12.26 11.87
C ASN A 280 -7.94 -12.06 13.35
N ALA A 281 -6.90 -12.04 14.19
CA ALA A 281 -7.00 -11.98 15.64
C ALA A 281 -6.78 -10.59 16.23
N GLY A 282 -6.17 -9.66 15.46
CA GLY A 282 -5.75 -8.35 15.95
C GLY A 282 -4.55 -8.42 16.93
N THR A 283 -3.94 -9.59 17.09
CA THR A 283 -2.80 -9.74 17.99
C THR A 283 -1.56 -9.05 17.41
N GLN A 284 -0.93 -8.18 18.19
CA GLN A 284 0.32 -7.56 17.80
C GLN A 284 1.44 -8.60 17.73
N LEU A 285 2.01 -8.78 16.54
CA LEU A 285 3.12 -9.68 16.26
C LEU A 285 4.47 -8.99 16.38
N ALA A 286 4.52 -7.69 16.06
CA ALA A 286 5.70 -6.86 16.21
C ALA A 286 5.34 -5.39 16.40
N SER A 287 6.23 -4.66 17.12
CA SER A 287 6.32 -3.20 17.09
C SER A 287 7.74 -2.85 16.65
N VAL A 288 7.84 -2.16 15.53
CA VAL A 288 9.11 -1.80 14.90
C VAL A 288 9.41 -0.35 15.23
N PRO A 289 10.62 0.01 15.72
CA PRO A 289 10.96 1.38 16.12
C PRO A 289 11.28 2.25 14.87
N PHE A 290 10.25 2.52 14.10
CA PHE A 290 10.25 3.34 12.89
C PHE A 290 8.83 3.84 12.64
N GLY A 291 8.63 5.14 12.40
CA GLY A 291 7.31 5.75 12.24
C GLY A 291 7.40 7.13 11.60
N GLY A 292 6.33 7.90 11.67
CA GLY A 292 6.14 9.12 10.89
C GLY A 292 5.77 8.78 9.45
N VAL A 293 5.12 7.63 9.29
CA VAL A 293 4.80 6.96 8.02
C VAL A 293 3.37 7.28 7.64
N ASP A 294 3.18 7.55 6.36
CA ASP A 294 1.86 7.64 5.76
C ASP A 294 1.58 6.34 4.97
N GLN A 295 1.85 6.29 3.68
CA GLN A 295 1.64 5.09 2.89
C GLN A 295 2.72 4.02 3.10
N VAL A 296 2.33 2.77 2.96
CA VAL A 296 3.21 1.61 3.02
C VAL A 296 2.90 0.63 1.89
N ALA A 297 3.91 -0.09 1.43
CA ALA A 297 3.73 -1.15 0.45
C ALA A 297 4.56 -2.38 0.79
N TYR A 298 4.03 -3.56 0.44
CA TYR A 298 4.72 -4.84 0.57
C TYR A 298 5.10 -5.38 -0.81
N ASP A 299 6.37 -5.77 -0.95
CA ASP A 299 6.88 -6.47 -2.14
C ASP A 299 7.02 -7.96 -1.85
N PRO A 300 6.16 -8.81 -2.44
CA PRO A 300 6.24 -10.25 -2.23
C PRO A 300 7.50 -10.88 -2.87
N ALA A 301 8.10 -10.23 -3.89
CA ALA A 301 9.27 -10.77 -4.55
C ALA A 301 10.53 -10.66 -3.68
N SER A 302 10.71 -9.56 -2.97
CA SER A 302 11.81 -9.37 -2.01
C SER A 302 11.43 -9.75 -0.59
N ASN A 303 10.16 -10.01 -0.31
CA ASN A 303 9.58 -10.22 1.03
C ASN A 303 9.89 -9.04 1.97
N ARG A 304 9.65 -7.80 1.52
CA ARG A 304 9.95 -6.57 2.25
C ARG A 304 8.80 -5.60 2.21
N TYR A 305 8.67 -4.83 3.29
CA TYR A 305 7.82 -3.64 3.33
C TYR A 305 8.67 -2.39 3.13
N PHE A 306 8.13 -1.41 2.43
CA PHE A 306 8.72 -0.10 2.15
C PHE A 306 7.82 0.99 2.71
N LEU A 307 8.41 1.86 3.54
CA LEU A 307 7.69 2.82 4.35
C LEU A 307 8.33 4.20 4.22
N PRO A 308 7.99 5.02 3.23
CA PRO A 308 8.46 6.41 3.20
C PRO A 308 7.81 7.19 4.34
N ALA A 309 8.64 7.73 5.21
CA ALA A 309 8.26 8.42 6.43
C ALA A 309 8.61 9.90 6.34
N ARG A 310 7.64 10.72 5.94
CA ARG A 310 7.81 12.18 5.82
C ARG A 310 8.08 12.87 7.16
N HIS A 311 7.56 12.29 8.25
CA HIS A 311 7.68 12.82 9.60
C HIS A 311 8.69 12.08 10.47
N TYR A 312 9.57 11.28 9.86
CA TYR A 312 10.63 10.61 10.59
C TYR A 312 11.60 11.61 11.26
N VAL A 313 11.94 11.33 12.51
CA VAL A 313 12.97 12.02 13.26
C VAL A 313 13.94 11.01 13.88
N THR A 314 15.22 11.33 13.90
CA THR A 314 16.28 10.42 14.37
C THR A 314 16.24 10.15 15.87
N SER A 315 15.53 10.96 16.64
CA SER A 315 15.34 10.76 18.08
C SER A 315 14.45 9.52 18.40
N GLY A 316 13.68 9.04 17.42
CA GLY A 316 12.71 7.95 17.62
C GLY A 316 11.44 8.37 18.38
N THR A 317 11.25 9.66 18.60
CA THR A 317 10.06 10.24 19.24
C THR A 317 9.44 11.25 18.28
N ALA A 318 8.14 11.14 18.02
CA ALA A 318 7.42 12.03 17.10
C ALA A 318 7.55 13.49 17.52
N ALA A 319 7.69 14.36 16.55
CA ALA A 319 7.88 15.80 16.76
C ALA A 319 7.00 16.58 15.77
N SER A 320 6.77 17.86 16.04
CA SER A 320 6.02 18.76 15.14
C SER A 320 6.90 19.43 14.06
N SER A 321 8.20 19.16 14.06
CA SER A 321 9.17 19.73 13.12
C SER A 321 10.52 19.02 13.21
N GLY A 322 11.48 19.40 12.35
CA GLY A 322 12.82 18.81 12.36
C GLY A 322 12.89 17.44 11.70
N TYR A 323 11.98 17.19 10.77
CA TYR A 323 11.90 15.93 10.05
C TYR A 323 13.12 15.64 9.18
N THR A 324 13.46 14.37 9.13
CA THR A 324 14.49 13.81 8.25
C THR A 324 13.84 12.73 7.39
N PRO A 325 13.18 13.09 6.28
CA PRO A 325 12.43 12.15 5.45
C PRO A 325 13.24 10.92 5.09
N THR A 326 12.74 9.76 5.46
CA THR A 326 13.47 8.49 5.42
C THR A 326 12.53 7.37 5.01
N MET A 327 12.97 6.51 4.11
CA MET A 327 12.24 5.27 3.81
C MET A 327 12.79 4.14 4.70
N GLY A 328 11.95 3.55 5.53
CA GLY A 328 12.22 2.32 6.26
C GLY A 328 12.00 1.10 5.39
N VAL A 329 12.80 0.07 5.61
CA VAL A 329 12.63 -1.25 4.98
C VAL A 329 12.53 -2.30 6.07
N ILE A 330 11.40 -2.99 6.11
CA ILE A 330 11.13 -4.05 7.10
C ILE A 330 11.14 -5.39 6.38
N ASP A 331 11.89 -6.35 6.92
CA ASP A 331 11.91 -7.72 6.43
C ASP A 331 10.64 -8.47 6.85
N GLY A 332 9.92 -9.03 5.89
CA GLY A 332 8.64 -9.68 6.11
C GLY A 332 8.73 -10.99 6.90
N ALA A 333 9.86 -11.70 6.85
CA ALA A 333 10.02 -12.95 7.59
C ALA A 333 10.33 -12.70 9.07
N THR A 334 11.19 -11.74 9.36
CA THR A 334 11.65 -11.45 10.73
C THR A 334 10.86 -10.32 11.40
N ARG A 335 10.08 -9.53 10.63
CA ARG A 335 9.34 -8.35 11.07
C ARG A 335 10.24 -7.30 11.73
N LYS A 336 11.47 -7.14 11.20
CA LYS A 336 12.47 -6.20 11.73
C LYS A 336 12.82 -5.14 10.69
N LEU A 337 13.07 -3.92 11.16
CA LEU A 337 13.71 -2.89 10.36
C LEU A 337 15.11 -3.38 9.98
N ILE A 338 15.40 -3.45 8.68
CA ILE A 338 16.68 -3.92 8.17
C ILE A 338 17.49 -2.81 7.53
N TYR A 339 16.83 -1.79 6.97
CA TYR A 339 17.48 -0.64 6.35
C TYR A 339 16.65 0.63 6.55
N THR A 340 17.37 1.75 6.48
CA THR A 340 16.78 3.09 6.30
C THR A 340 17.52 3.78 5.16
N VAL A 341 16.77 4.47 4.28
CA VAL A 341 17.29 5.16 3.10
C VAL A 341 16.71 6.57 3.06
N ALA A 342 17.57 7.57 2.84
CA ALA A 342 17.10 8.96 2.69
C ALA A 342 16.20 9.09 1.47
N VAL A 343 15.08 9.82 1.61
CA VAL A 343 14.13 10.18 0.55
C VAL A 343 13.95 11.69 0.49
N GLY A 344 13.25 12.16 -0.53
CA GLY A 344 12.98 13.60 -0.67
C GLY A 344 11.98 14.12 0.35
N THR A 345 11.94 15.43 0.51
CA THR A 345 11.00 16.12 1.41
C THR A 345 9.57 15.75 1.09
N GLY A 346 8.75 15.57 2.11
CA GLY A 346 7.33 15.25 1.96
C GLY A 346 7.03 13.89 1.33
N ALA A 347 8.02 13.01 1.19
CA ALA A 347 7.80 11.64 0.69
C ALA A 347 6.89 10.87 1.65
N HIS A 348 5.68 10.55 1.18
CA HIS A 348 4.65 9.90 2.01
C HIS A 348 3.89 8.81 1.26
N SER A 349 4.12 8.66 -0.03
CA SER A 349 3.46 7.66 -0.87
C SER A 349 4.47 6.71 -1.50
N VAL A 350 4.03 5.50 -1.85
CA VAL A 350 4.89 4.45 -2.39
C VAL A 350 4.15 3.52 -3.33
N GLY A 351 4.77 3.22 -4.47
CA GLY A 351 4.32 2.17 -5.39
C GLY A 351 5.47 1.21 -5.70
N ILE A 352 5.19 -0.07 -5.90
CA ILE A 352 6.22 -1.08 -6.15
C ILE A 352 5.94 -1.81 -7.46
N ASP A 353 6.94 -1.86 -8.35
CA ASP A 353 6.96 -2.80 -9.46
C ASP A 353 7.84 -4.01 -9.09
N SER A 354 7.20 -5.04 -8.54
CA SER A 354 7.87 -6.27 -8.13
C SER A 354 8.55 -7.00 -9.30
N SER A 355 8.07 -6.81 -10.53
CA SER A 355 8.64 -7.44 -11.72
C SER A 355 10.01 -6.87 -12.09
N LEU A 356 10.25 -5.60 -11.77
CA LEU A 356 11.50 -4.90 -11.96
C LEU A 356 12.34 -4.85 -10.69
N GLY A 357 11.76 -5.17 -9.52
CA GLY A 357 12.40 -4.97 -8.22
C GLY A 357 12.62 -3.49 -7.92
N GLU A 358 11.61 -2.64 -8.13
CA GLU A 358 11.72 -1.20 -8.02
C GLU A 358 10.61 -0.58 -7.20
N VAL A 359 10.98 0.46 -6.43
CA VAL A 359 10.12 1.22 -5.53
C VAL A 359 10.07 2.67 -6.01
N PHE A 360 8.88 3.19 -6.24
CA PHE A 360 8.59 4.55 -6.69
C PHE A 360 8.12 5.37 -5.50
N VAL A 361 8.81 6.48 -5.22
CA VAL A 361 8.52 7.35 -4.08
C VAL A 361 8.46 8.81 -4.57
N PRO A 362 7.28 9.41 -4.63
CA PRO A 362 7.14 10.82 -4.99
C PRO A 362 7.64 11.72 -3.86
N TYR A 363 8.14 12.90 -4.20
CA TYR A 363 8.74 13.82 -3.24
C TYR A 363 8.65 15.27 -3.67
N GLN A 364 8.66 16.16 -2.69
CA GLN A 364 8.72 17.61 -2.86
C GLN A 364 10.17 18.10 -2.99
N PRO A 365 10.42 19.26 -3.63
CA PRO A 365 11.75 19.86 -3.62
C PRO A 365 12.17 20.25 -2.21
N GLY A 366 13.45 20.18 -1.89
CA GLY A 366 13.91 20.68 -0.59
C GLY A 366 15.26 20.20 -0.07
N SER A 367 15.94 19.29 -0.76
CA SER A 367 17.28 18.88 -0.34
C SER A 367 18.28 18.88 -1.50
N THR A 368 19.59 18.86 -1.18
CA THR A 368 20.63 18.79 -2.21
C THR A 368 20.56 17.52 -3.06
N ALA A 369 20.14 16.41 -2.46
CA ALA A 369 19.98 15.14 -3.17
C ALA A 369 18.66 15.11 -3.99
N PHE A 370 17.67 15.90 -3.59
CA PHE A 370 16.34 15.98 -4.19
C PHE A 370 15.95 17.46 -4.40
N PRO A 371 16.64 18.17 -5.32
CA PRO A 371 16.51 19.64 -5.46
C PRO A 371 15.18 20.06 -6.11
N ASN A 372 14.64 19.22 -6.97
CA ASN A 372 13.35 19.44 -7.66
C ASN A 372 12.35 18.40 -7.15
N GLY A 373 11.08 18.69 -7.15
CA GLY A 373 10.06 17.69 -6.92
C GLY A 373 10.01 16.66 -8.06
N GLY A 374 9.45 15.49 -7.80
CA GLY A 374 9.36 14.41 -8.77
C GLY A 374 9.11 13.06 -8.12
N ILE A 375 9.54 12.00 -8.80
CA ILE A 375 9.40 10.62 -8.31
C ILE A 375 10.80 9.98 -8.29
N SER A 376 11.28 9.60 -7.11
CA SER A 376 12.51 8.82 -6.98
C SER A 376 12.22 7.33 -7.14
N VAL A 377 13.13 6.63 -7.80
CA VAL A 377 13.04 5.19 -8.03
C VAL A 377 14.21 4.52 -7.31
N PHE A 378 13.90 3.60 -6.43
CA PHE A 378 14.89 2.81 -5.69
C PHE A 378 14.81 1.33 -6.09
N SER A 379 15.91 0.59 -5.93
CA SER A 379 15.85 -0.87 -5.99
C SER A 379 15.15 -1.42 -4.75
N THR A 380 14.55 -2.61 -4.85
CA THR A 380 14.03 -3.34 -3.67
C THR A 380 15.15 -4.04 -2.88
N GLN A 381 16.35 -4.17 -3.49
CA GLN A 381 17.53 -4.83 -2.89
C GLN A 381 18.79 -4.06 -3.24
#